data_78e42a16c45ec951b0814070f08feca8
#
_entry.id   78e42a16c45ec951b0814070f08feca8
#
_cell.length_a   1.000
_cell.length_b   1.000
_cell.length_c   1.000
_cell.angle_alpha   90.00
_cell.angle_beta   90.00
_cell.angle_gamma   90.00
#
_symmetry.space_group_name_H-M   'P 1'
#
loop_
_entity.id
_entity.type
_entity.pdbx_description
1 polymer ?
#
loop_
_entity_poly.entity_id
_entity_poly.type
_entity_poly.pdbx_seq_one_letter_code
_entity_poly.pdbx_strand_id
1 'polypeptide(L)'
;MHAIESDAYRYAVKNAFEHAGKANPGAVIGKLKALHADSDIKQLAQVANAQVAKVNALPAEELKAEFDRFDAEGWELKARQKAEGNLPDLDWAKSETFVTRFAPNPSSVMHLGHVRAALLSHEFARKYNGKFILRYEDTDPKTKKPIPGVEAKYKADLDWLGTTADEVFYQSDRFERYYEVLRELMRKSAAYVCTCDNEKWKKDKAKGIACKCRGKSAQANLDDFQKMLEHRFRESQAVVRVKTDMNHPDPSIRDWWAAKIVDHPVHPRRKNTWVWPGYNLAAGVDDYDMNISLILRGQEHAQNATKQEFMYQHLSWTYPHAIHFGRMATKGLLLSKSKINALMNAGEIKGYDDPRLGTLIALRRRGFSPNAIKKMVLELGVNTNDATLSLDKLYNFNQKEIASRVNRIDYFEKPVKLAMDAAPVNSPNVVWVDGTRLNQVKDAPKVRLRHLFNVKIQPKGNAPIARFVDAEKGDVPIVAWAERIREIAIILDDNSVRNGFADAKIAQVKTDDYVSFDGLGICKVEKQDADRSRLIFTQP
;
A
#
# COMPACT_ATOMS: atom_id res chain seq x y z
N MET A 1 -14.69 21.16 -29.44
CA MET A 1 -13.85 22.38 -29.44
C MET A 1 -14.33 23.38 -28.38
N HIS A 2 -15.58 23.87 -28.41
CA HIS A 2 -16.06 24.87 -27.42
C HIS A 2 -15.82 24.53 -25.92
N ALA A 3 -15.95 23.28 -25.51
CA ALA A 3 -15.70 22.88 -24.10
C ALA A 3 -14.22 23.03 -23.72
N ILE A 4 -13.30 22.60 -24.57
CA ILE A 4 -11.83 22.69 -24.31
C ILE A 4 -11.38 24.15 -24.25
N GLU A 5 -11.92 25.02 -25.13
CA GLU A 5 -11.60 26.46 -25.15
C GLU A 5 -12.10 27.17 -23.87
N SER A 6 -13.30 26.85 -23.43
CA SER A 6 -13.89 27.37 -22.19
C SER A 6 -13.07 26.94 -20.96
N ASP A 7 -12.71 25.67 -20.88
CA ASP A 7 -11.89 25.16 -19.79
C ASP A 7 -10.49 25.77 -19.79
N ALA A 8 -9.88 25.92 -20.96
CA ALA A 8 -8.57 26.55 -21.11
C ALA A 8 -8.57 28.00 -20.63
N TYR A 9 -9.58 28.77 -21.04
CA TYR A 9 -9.74 30.16 -20.62
C TYR A 9 -9.88 30.28 -19.10
N ARG A 10 -10.77 29.49 -18.52
CA ARG A 10 -11.03 29.46 -17.08
C ARG A 10 -9.80 29.10 -16.27
N TYR A 11 -9.02 28.08 -16.70
CA TYR A 11 -7.75 27.74 -16.03
C TYR A 11 -6.68 28.80 -16.22
N ALA A 12 -6.65 29.46 -17.38
CA ALA A 12 -5.72 30.56 -17.60
C ALA A 12 -6.02 31.75 -16.67
N VAL A 13 -7.31 32.13 -16.50
CA VAL A 13 -7.72 33.18 -15.55
C VAL A 13 -7.30 32.83 -14.11
N LYS A 14 -7.58 31.61 -13.67
CA LYS A 14 -7.17 31.17 -12.34
C LYS A 14 -5.67 31.25 -12.16
N ASN A 15 -4.92 30.68 -13.10
CA ASN A 15 -3.46 30.65 -13.03
C ASN A 15 -2.85 32.05 -13.09
N ALA A 16 -3.40 32.97 -13.91
CA ALA A 16 -2.96 34.35 -13.94
C ALA A 16 -3.19 35.06 -12.60
N PHE A 17 -4.36 34.89 -12.02
CA PHE A 17 -4.70 35.51 -10.73
C PHE A 17 -3.81 35.03 -9.59
N GLU A 18 -3.49 33.72 -9.55
CA GLU A 18 -2.59 33.11 -8.56
C GLU A 18 -1.11 33.46 -8.79
N HIS A 19 -0.72 33.98 -9.96
CA HIS A 19 0.67 34.22 -10.36
C HIS A 19 0.90 35.65 -10.87
N ALA A 20 0.48 36.65 -10.10
CA ALA A 20 0.72 38.08 -10.33
C ALA A 20 0.30 38.58 -11.74
N GLY A 21 -0.81 38.09 -12.25
CA GLY A 21 -1.40 38.53 -13.53
C GLY A 21 -0.86 37.82 -14.78
N LYS A 22 -0.04 36.77 -14.62
CA LYS A 22 0.54 36.03 -15.75
C LYS A 22 0.27 34.53 -15.68
N ALA A 23 -0.55 34.02 -16.59
CA ALA A 23 -0.78 32.58 -16.74
C ALA A 23 0.40 31.90 -17.46
N ASN A 24 0.70 30.67 -17.03
CA ASN A 24 1.70 29.79 -17.63
C ASN A 24 1.03 28.75 -18.54
N PRO A 25 1.36 28.69 -19.86
CA PRO A 25 0.78 27.72 -20.78
C PRO A 25 0.96 26.26 -20.35
N GLY A 26 2.13 25.90 -19.80
CA GLY A 26 2.41 24.54 -19.34
C GLY A 26 1.50 24.09 -18.20
N ALA A 27 1.19 25.01 -17.27
CA ALA A 27 0.25 24.73 -16.18
C ALA A 27 -1.19 24.49 -16.71
N VAL A 28 -1.63 25.29 -17.68
CA VAL A 28 -2.94 25.16 -18.32
C VAL A 28 -3.01 23.86 -19.14
N ILE A 29 -1.99 23.54 -19.95
CA ILE A 29 -1.92 22.27 -20.70
C ILE A 29 -2.01 21.07 -19.77
N GLY A 30 -1.29 21.09 -18.64
CA GLY A 30 -1.35 20.01 -17.64
C GLY A 30 -2.75 19.79 -17.09
N LYS A 31 -3.51 20.87 -16.84
CA LYS A 31 -4.89 20.79 -16.37
C LYS A 31 -5.84 20.28 -17.47
N LEU A 32 -5.71 20.79 -18.70
CA LEU A 32 -6.51 20.33 -19.83
C LEU A 32 -6.28 18.85 -20.13
N LYS A 33 -5.04 18.38 -20.08
CA LYS A 33 -4.72 16.97 -20.29
C LYS A 33 -5.39 16.05 -19.24
N ALA A 34 -5.51 16.54 -18.01
CA ALA A 34 -6.20 15.79 -16.96
C ALA A 34 -7.74 15.72 -17.17
N LEU A 35 -8.33 16.75 -17.83
CA LEU A 35 -9.78 16.81 -18.08
C LEU A 35 -10.18 16.14 -19.41
N HIS A 36 -9.32 16.27 -20.42
CA HIS A 36 -9.57 15.83 -21.79
C HIS A 36 -8.52 14.79 -22.21
N ALA A 37 -8.43 13.70 -21.44
CA ALA A 37 -7.39 12.66 -21.58
C ALA A 37 -7.33 12.03 -22.99
N ASP A 38 -8.47 11.98 -23.69
CA ASP A 38 -8.62 11.39 -25.03
C ASP A 38 -8.31 12.39 -26.18
N SER A 39 -7.98 13.65 -25.86
CA SER A 39 -7.69 14.68 -26.85
C SER A 39 -6.21 14.73 -27.23
N ASP A 40 -5.93 15.04 -28.50
CA ASP A 40 -4.55 15.18 -28.97
C ASP A 40 -3.83 16.30 -28.20
N ILE A 41 -2.65 16.00 -27.68
CA ILE A 41 -1.84 16.94 -26.87
C ILE A 41 -1.43 18.18 -27.65
N LYS A 42 -1.25 18.09 -28.99
CA LYS A 42 -0.94 19.21 -29.84
C LYS A 42 -2.14 20.16 -29.93
N GLN A 43 -3.34 19.65 -30.06
CA GLN A 43 -4.56 20.42 -30.04
C GLN A 43 -4.79 21.11 -28.70
N LEU A 44 -4.58 20.39 -27.58
CA LEU A 44 -4.68 20.97 -26.23
C LEU A 44 -3.67 22.08 -26.01
N ALA A 45 -2.43 21.91 -26.49
CA ALA A 45 -1.38 22.93 -26.41
C ALA A 45 -1.71 24.18 -27.24
N GLN A 46 -2.26 24.00 -28.44
CA GLN A 46 -2.68 25.12 -29.29
C GLN A 46 -3.78 25.96 -28.63
N VAL A 47 -4.81 25.30 -28.10
CA VAL A 47 -5.91 25.95 -27.39
C VAL A 47 -5.43 26.65 -26.12
N ALA A 48 -4.61 25.97 -25.31
CA ALA A 48 -4.06 26.54 -24.09
C ALA A 48 -3.24 27.80 -24.35
N ASN A 49 -2.33 27.76 -25.34
CA ASN A 49 -1.52 28.93 -25.73
C ASN A 49 -2.39 30.11 -26.17
N ALA A 50 -3.42 29.85 -26.96
CA ALA A 50 -4.33 30.91 -27.45
C ALA A 50 -5.11 31.56 -26.28
N GLN A 51 -5.62 30.78 -25.34
CA GLN A 51 -6.38 31.30 -24.19
C GLN A 51 -5.45 31.99 -23.18
N VAL A 52 -4.27 31.46 -22.91
CA VAL A 52 -3.26 32.10 -22.06
C VAL A 52 -2.84 33.46 -22.62
N ALA A 53 -2.63 33.57 -23.94
CA ALA A 53 -2.31 34.85 -24.57
C ALA A 53 -3.43 35.88 -24.35
N LYS A 54 -4.71 35.48 -24.50
CA LYS A 54 -5.85 36.36 -24.24
C LYS A 54 -5.90 36.82 -22.78
N VAL A 55 -5.74 35.91 -21.84
CA VAL A 55 -5.81 36.23 -20.41
C VAL A 55 -4.64 37.10 -19.95
N ASN A 56 -3.44 36.86 -20.45
CA ASN A 56 -2.27 37.65 -20.13
C ASN A 56 -2.32 39.08 -20.72
N ALA A 57 -3.24 39.36 -21.66
CA ALA A 57 -3.50 40.67 -22.20
C ALA A 57 -4.59 41.46 -21.46
N LEU A 58 -5.28 40.83 -20.50
CA LEU A 58 -6.33 41.49 -19.71
C LEU A 58 -5.74 42.51 -18.74
N PRO A 59 -6.35 43.69 -18.59
CA PRO A 59 -6.06 44.59 -17.45
C PRO A 59 -6.34 43.93 -16.12
N ALA A 60 -5.64 44.34 -15.06
CA ALA A 60 -5.73 43.73 -13.75
C ALA A 60 -7.17 43.75 -13.17
N GLU A 61 -7.95 44.81 -13.44
CA GLU A 61 -9.35 44.93 -13.03
C GLU A 61 -10.26 43.95 -13.75
N GLU A 62 -10.05 43.74 -15.07
CA GLU A 62 -10.80 42.77 -15.85
C GLU A 62 -10.45 41.32 -15.46
N LEU A 63 -9.18 41.04 -15.22
CA LEU A 63 -8.73 39.74 -14.73
C LEU A 63 -9.38 39.40 -13.37
N LYS A 64 -9.46 40.39 -12.48
CA LYS A 64 -10.14 40.21 -11.19
C LYS A 64 -11.63 39.99 -11.38
N ALA A 65 -12.30 40.73 -12.24
CA ALA A 65 -13.74 40.55 -12.50
C ALA A 65 -14.04 39.17 -13.09
N GLU A 66 -13.20 38.68 -14.03
CA GLU A 66 -13.33 37.32 -14.57
C GLU A 66 -13.05 36.26 -13.50
N PHE A 67 -12.05 36.49 -12.62
CA PHE A 67 -11.78 35.61 -11.50
C PHE A 67 -12.97 35.55 -10.56
N ASP A 68 -13.50 36.68 -10.10
CA ASP A 68 -14.62 36.77 -9.17
C ASP A 68 -15.90 36.14 -9.78
N ARG A 69 -16.12 36.29 -11.11
CA ARG A 69 -17.22 35.63 -11.82
C ARG A 69 -17.10 34.11 -11.74
N PHE A 70 -15.92 33.55 -12.03
CA PHE A 70 -15.71 32.12 -11.96
C PHE A 70 -15.69 31.59 -10.52
N ASP A 71 -15.28 32.40 -9.54
CA ASP A 71 -15.33 32.04 -8.13
C ASP A 71 -16.78 31.93 -7.62
N ALA A 72 -17.64 32.86 -8.06
CA ALA A 72 -19.07 32.83 -7.76
C ALA A 72 -19.80 31.63 -8.40
N GLU A 73 -19.33 31.17 -9.58
CA GLU A 73 -19.83 29.95 -10.25
C GLU A 73 -19.25 28.67 -9.62
N GLY A 74 -18.32 28.80 -8.66
CA GLY A 74 -17.49 27.76 -8.09
C GLY A 74 -16.35 27.35 -9.02
N TRP A 75 -15.09 27.56 -8.62
CA TRP A 75 -13.88 27.12 -9.36
C TRP A 75 -13.82 25.59 -9.55
N GLU A 76 -14.63 24.90 -8.86
CA GLU A 76 -15.00 23.54 -9.19
C GLU A 76 -15.83 23.49 -10.47
N LEU A 77 -15.17 23.86 -11.59
CA LEU A 77 -15.33 22.97 -12.71
C LEU A 77 -15.11 21.60 -12.11
N LYS A 78 -16.08 20.72 -12.20
CA LYS A 78 -15.97 19.31 -11.84
C LYS A 78 -14.59 18.77 -12.26
N ALA A 79 -13.48 19.37 -11.75
CA ALA A 79 -12.30 18.64 -11.40
C ALA A 79 -13.00 17.54 -10.66
N ARG A 80 -13.18 16.38 -11.37
CA ARG A 80 -13.76 15.18 -10.80
C ARG A 80 -13.55 15.33 -9.33
N GLN A 81 -14.64 15.60 -8.56
CA GLN A 81 -14.55 15.49 -7.14
C GLN A 81 -13.69 14.26 -7.02
N LYS A 82 -12.46 14.41 -6.56
CA LYS A 82 -11.75 13.29 -5.98
C LYS A 82 -12.66 13.00 -4.82
N ALA A 83 -13.68 12.23 -5.14
CA ALA A 83 -14.63 11.78 -4.18
C ALA A 83 -13.72 11.10 -3.19
N GLU A 84 -13.64 11.64 -1.97
CA GLU A 84 -12.91 11.01 -0.89
C GLU A 84 -13.45 9.59 -0.86
N GLY A 85 -12.66 8.65 -1.42
CA GLY A 85 -12.98 7.24 -1.44
C GLY A 85 -14.15 6.76 -2.33
N ASN A 86 -14.76 7.56 -3.20
CA ASN A 86 -15.79 7.05 -4.09
C ASN A 86 -15.19 6.34 -5.29
N LEU A 87 -15.35 5.02 -5.31
CA LEU A 87 -15.01 4.18 -6.46
C LEU A 87 -15.90 4.59 -7.66
N PRO A 88 -15.37 4.57 -8.90
CA PRO A 88 -16.16 4.87 -10.07
C PRO A 88 -17.38 3.96 -10.19
N ASP A 89 -18.45 4.47 -10.78
CA ASP A 89 -19.59 3.65 -11.14
C ASP A 89 -19.22 2.73 -12.30
N LEU A 90 -19.79 1.52 -12.27
CA LEU A 90 -19.65 0.52 -13.33
C LEU A 90 -21.02 0.32 -13.95
N ASP A 91 -21.27 0.89 -15.13
CA ASP A 91 -22.60 0.89 -15.78
C ASP A 91 -23.17 -0.51 -16.02
N TRP A 92 -22.29 -1.50 -16.17
CA TRP A 92 -22.63 -2.90 -16.36
C TRP A 92 -22.91 -3.67 -15.04
N ALA A 93 -22.50 -3.13 -13.88
CA ALA A 93 -22.55 -3.81 -12.58
C ALA A 93 -23.91 -3.69 -11.88
N LYS A 94 -25.02 -3.79 -12.63
CA LYS A 94 -26.40 -3.67 -12.11
C LYS A 94 -27.01 -5.00 -11.67
N SER A 95 -26.26 -6.10 -11.69
CA SER A 95 -26.78 -7.43 -11.36
C SER A 95 -26.56 -7.79 -9.89
N GLU A 96 -27.51 -8.53 -9.31
CA GLU A 96 -27.51 -8.98 -7.91
C GLU A 96 -26.38 -9.98 -7.58
N THR A 97 -25.59 -10.42 -8.55
CA THR A 97 -24.55 -11.45 -8.41
C THR A 97 -23.15 -10.92 -8.62
N PHE A 98 -22.86 -9.71 -8.14
CA PHE A 98 -21.54 -9.12 -8.28
C PHE A 98 -20.52 -9.81 -7.37
N VAL A 99 -19.44 -10.34 -7.94
CA VAL A 99 -18.39 -11.06 -7.20
C VAL A 99 -17.03 -10.47 -7.55
N THR A 100 -16.24 -10.18 -6.52
CA THR A 100 -14.83 -9.82 -6.64
C THR A 100 -13.96 -10.77 -5.84
N ARG A 101 -12.65 -10.73 -6.08
CA ARG A 101 -11.70 -11.52 -5.30
C ARG A 101 -10.40 -10.79 -5.04
N PHE A 102 -9.81 -11.05 -3.88
CA PHE A 102 -8.40 -10.86 -3.60
C PHE A 102 -7.71 -12.22 -3.69
N ALA A 103 -6.68 -12.32 -4.55
CA ALA A 103 -6.06 -13.59 -4.89
C ALA A 103 -4.54 -13.55 -4.63
N PRO A 104 -4.10 -13.55 -3.35
CA PRO A 104 -2.70 -13.50 -3.00
C PRO A 104 -2.02 -14.86 -3.12
N ASN A 105 -0.72 -14.85 -3.49
CA ASN A 105 0.13 -16.02 -3.30
C ASN A 105 0.60 -16.08 -1.84
N PRO A 106 0.36 -17.17 -1.10
CA PRO A 106 0.63 -17.27 0.35
C PRO A 106 2.10 -17.54 0.68
N SER A 107 3.03 -17.04 -0.12
CA SER A 107 4.48 -17.17 0.09
C SER A 107 5.12 -15.96 0.78
N SER A 108 4.32 -15.03 1.26
CA SER A 108 4.71 -13.88 2.11
C SER A 108 3.51 -13.44 2.94
N VAL A 109 3.73 -12.58 3.93
CA VAL A 109 2.64 -11.89 4.64
C VAL A 109 2.13 -10.69 3.84
N MET A 110 0.98 -10.14 4.24
CA MET A 110 0.45 -8.92 3.60
C MET A 110 1.36 -7.71 3.84
N HIS A 111 1.51 -6.90 2.82
CA HIS A 111 2.19 -5.61 2.86
C HIS A 111 1.37 -4.54 2.11
N LEU A 112 1.74 -3.29 2.22
CA LEU A 112 1.01 -2.17 1.59
C LEU A 112 0.69 -2.41 0.10
N GLY A 113 1.59 -3.07 -0.65
CA GLY A 113 1.33 -3.40 -2.06
C GLY A 113 0.13 -4.33 -2.29
N HIS A 114 -0.20 -5.20 -1.32
CA HIS A 114 -1.38 -6.08 -1.39
C HIS A 114 -2.67 -5.34 -1.02
N VAL A 115 -2.58 -4.31 -0.17
CA VAL A 115 -3.76 -3.61 0.37
C VAL A 115 -4.62 -3.03 -0.74
N ARG A 116 -4.00 -2.48 -1.80
CA ARG A 116 -4.75 -1.86 -2.90
C ARG A 116 -5.67 -2.87 -3.60
N ALA A 117 -5.15 -4.07 -3.90
CA ALA A 117 -5.95 -5.13 -4.52
C ALA A 117 -7.07 -5.62 -3.59
N ALA A 118 -6.74 -5.90 -2.32
CA ALA A 118 -7.69 -6.38 -1.34
C ALA A 118 -8.80 -5.35 -1.08
N LEU A 119 -8.41 -4.10 -0.81
CA LEU A 119 -9.33 -3.03 -0.46
C LEU A 119 -10.24 -2.67 -1.63
N LEU A 120 -9.70 -2.44 -2.83
CA LEU A 120 -10.52 -2.12 -4.00
C LEU A 120 -11.50 -3.25 -4.32
N SER A 121 -11.08 -4.52 -4.24
CA SER A 121 -11.97 -5.65 -4.46
C SER A 121 -13.09 -5.71 -3.42
N HIS A 122 -12.77 -5.52 -2.14
CA HIS A 122 -13.76 -5.48 -1.07
C HIS A 122 -14.76 -4.32 -1.25
N GLU A 123 -14.26 -3.12 -1.47
CA GLU A 123 -15.11 -1.92 -1.58
C GLU A 123 -16.02 -1.95 -2.81
N PHE A 124 -15.55 -2.49 -3.97
CA PHE A 124 -16.42 -2.72 -5.11
C PHE A 124 -17.50 -3.77 -4.82
N ALA A 125 -17.14 -4.87 -4.13
CA ALA A 125 -18.13 -5.87 -3.73
C ALA A 125 -19.21 -5.23 -2.84
N ARG A 126 -18.82 -4.44 -1.84
CA ARG A 126 -19.77 -3.76 -0.93
C ARG A 126 -20.61 -2.69 -1.65
N LYS A 127 -20.01 -1.94 -2.58
CA LYS A 127 -20.73 -0.93 -3.39
C LYS A 127 -21.88 -1.54 -4.19
N TYR A 128 -21.73 -2.75 -4.67
CA TYR A 128 -22.73 -3.45 -5.49
C TYR A 128 -23.46 -4.57 -4.74
N ASN A 129 -23.44 -4.58 -3.40
CA ASN A 129 -24.04 -5.61 -2.54
C ASN A 129 -23.65 -7.04 -2.91
N GLY A 130 -22.41 -7.18 -3.39
CA GLY A 130 -21.86 -8.43 -3.89
C GLY A 130 -20.97 -9.15 -2.89
N LYS A 131 -20.33 -10.24 -3.34
CA LYS A 131 -19.41 -11.06 -2.56
C LYS A 131 -17.97 -10.65 -2.78
N PHE A 132 -17.17 -10.71 -1.71
CA PHE A 132 -15.71 -10.57 -1.73
C PHE A 132 -15.06 -11.90 -1.35
N ILE A 133 -14.35 -12.52 -2.27
CA ILE A 133 -13.69 -13.82 -2.10
C ILE A 133 -12.19 -13.61 -1.80
N LEU A 134 -11.66 -14.36 -0.84
CA LEU A 134 -10.23 -14.58 -0.66
C LEU A 134 -9.84 -15.92 -1.28
N ARG A 135 -8.96 -15.90 -2.29
CA ARG A 135 -8.47 -17.11 -2.94
C ARG A 135 -6.95 -17.18 -2.86
N TYR A 136 -6.43 -18.13 -2.13
CA TYR A 136 -4.99 -18.36 -2.08
C TYR A 136 -4.49 -19.04 -3.35
N GLU A 137 -3.58 -18.35 -4.07
CA GLU A 137 -2.94 -18.84 -5.30
C GLU A 137 -1.67 -19.61 -4.94
N ASP A 138 -1.84 -20.81 -4.45
CA ASP A 138 -0.82 -21.67 -3.84
C ASP A 138 -0.35 -22.82 -4.75
N THR A 139 -0.42 -22.66 -6.07
CA THR A 139 -0.04 -23.71 -7.04
C THR A 139 1.45 -23.74 -7.40
N ASP A 140 2.32 -23.00 -6.71
CA ASP A 140 3.77 -23.05 -6.96
C ASP A 140 4.51 -23.73 -5.80
N PRO A 141 4.87 -25.04 -5.91
CA PRO A 141 5.51 -25.79 -4.86
C PRO A 141 7.04 -25.63 -4.82
N LYS A 142 7.62 -24.84 -5.75
CA LYS A 142 9.07 -24.76 -5.95
C LYS A 142 9.61 -23.38 -5.66
N THR A 143 9.07 -22.34 -6.31
CA THR A 143 9.63 -20.98 -6.29
C THR A 143 8.90 -20.09 -5.28
N LYS A 144 7.57 -20.20 -5.22
CA LYS A 144 6.70 -19.42 -4.33
C LYS A 144 5.99 -20.35 -3.35
N LYS A 145 6.78 -21.14 -2.62
CA LYS A 145 6.23 -22.09 -1.65
C LYS A 145 5.35 -21.39 -0.62
N PRO A 146 4.13 -21.90 -0.37
CA PRO A 146 3.30 -21.40 0.71
C PRO A 146 4.00 -21.50 2.07
N ILE A 147 3.88 -20.44 2.88
CA ILE A 147 4.42 -20.43 4.24
C ILE A 147 3.38 -21.08 5.15
N PRO A 148 3.74 -22.10 5.92
CA PRO A 148 2.79 -22.73 6.87
C PRO A 148 2.20 -21.70 7.85
N GLY A 149 0.87 -21.70 7.99
CA GLY A 149 0.16 -20.81 8.91
C GLY A 149 0.07 -19.34 8.50
N VAL A 150 0.49 -18.99 7.29
CA VAL A 150 0.38 -17.61 6.79
C VAL A 150 -1.07 -17.16 6.61
N GLU A 151 -1.98 -18.08 6.40
CA GLU A 151 -3.42 -17.84 6.24
C GLU A 151 -4.03 -17.13 7.45
N ALA A 152 -3.62 -17.52 8.66
CA ALA A 152 -4.06 -16.86 9.88
C ALA A 152 -3.60 -15.39 9.94
N LYS A 153 -2.40 -15.10 9.40
CA LYS A 153 -1.88 -13.72 9.32
C LYS A 153 -2.66 -12.90 8.29
N TYR A 154 -2.96 -13.48 7.11
CA TYR A 154 -3.83 -12.83 6.12
C TYR A 154 -5.21 -12.52 6.68
N LYS A 155 -5.82 -13.50 7.36
CA LYS A 155 -7.12 -13.29 8.01
C LYS A 155 -7.06 -12.14 9.03
N ALA A 156 -6.08 -12.17 9.93
CA ALA A 156 -5.91 -11.13 10.94
C ALA A 156 -5.66 -9.73 10.34
N ASP A 157 -4.94 -9.66 9.22
CA ASP A 157 -4.66 -8.40 8.52
C ASP A 157 -5.90 -7.87 7.77
N LEU A 158 -6.67 -8.76 7.12
CA LEU A 158 -7.93 -8.40 6.45
C LEU A 158 -9.00 -7.97 7.47
N ASP A 159 -9.13 -8.70 8.58
CA ASP A 159 -10.04 -8.35 9.68
C ASP A 159 -9.66 -6.99 10.29
N TRP A 160 -8.37 -6.74 10.50
CA TRP A 160 -7.87 -5.47 11.00
C TRP A 160 -8.15 -4.31 10.04
N LEU A 161 -8.03 -4.55 8.72
CA LEU A 161 -8.42 -3.58 7.69
C LEU A 161 -9.96 -3.43 7.57
N GLY A 162 -10.77 -4.30 8.21
CA GLY A 162 -12.21 -4.33 8.00
C GLY A 162 -12.59 -4.73 6.57
N THR A 163 -11.81 -5.62 5.95
CA THR A 163 -12.02 -6.17 4.62
C THR A 163 -12.14 -7.69 4.68
N THR A 164 -12.89 -8.19 5.65
CA THR A 164 -13.12 -9.63 5.86
C THR A 164 -13.77 -10.25 4.63
N ALA A 165 -13.21 -11.36 4.17
CA ALA A 165 -13.76 -12.09 3.03
C ALA A 165 -15.01 -12.88 3.40
N ASP A 166 -15.96 -12.93 2.47
CA ASP A 166 -17.21 -13.71 2.64
C ASP A 166 -16.95 -15.22 2.45
N GLU A 167 -16.01 -15.58 1.58
CA GLU A 167 -15.62 -16.96 1.29
C GLU A 167 -14.10 -17.07 1.11
N VAL A 168 -13.54 -18.22 1.44
CA VAL A 168 -12.09 -18.49 1.33
C VAL A 168 -11.86 -19.78 0.55
N PHE A 169 -10.99 -19.71 -0.47
CA PHE A 169 -10.61 -20.83 -1.32
C PHE A 169 -9.10 -21.01 -1.40
N TYR A 170 -8.69 -22.24 -1.70
CA TYR A 170 -7.32 -22.63 -1.97
C TYR A 170 -7.23 -23.28 -3.34
N GLN A 171 -6.36 -22.79 -4.20
CA GLN A 171 -6.17 -23.39 -5.51
C GLN A 171 -5.66 -24.82 -5.43
N SER A 172 -4.84 -25.12 -4.41
CA SER A 172 -4.36 -26.49 -4.16
C SER A 172 -5.47 -27.51 -3.91
N ASP A 173 -6.65 -27.11 -3.44
CA ASP A 173 -7.79 -28.03 -3.23
C ASP A 173 -8.54 -28.34 -4.54
N ARG A 174 -8.25 -27.61 -5.63
CA ARG A 174 -9.04 -27.63 -6.88
C ARG A 174 -8.31 -28.28 -8.07
N PHE A 175 -7.22 -28.98 -7.86
CA PHE A 175 -6.39 -29.56 -8.93
C PHE A 175 -7.18 -30.47 -9.88
N GLU A 176 -8.08 -31.29 -9.35
CA GLU A 176 -8.90 -32.19 -10.18
C GLU A 176 -9.75 -31.40 -11.19
N ARG A 177 -10.31 -30.27 -10.74
CA ARG A 177 -11.05 -29.37 -11.63
C ARG A 177 -10.16 -28.78 -12.74
N TYR A 178 -8.94 -28.41 -12.42
CA TYR A 178 -8.00 -27.91 -13.42
C TYR A 178 -7.60 -29.01 -14.42
N TYR A 179 -7.46 -30.25 -13.96
CA TYR A 179 -7.19 -31.41 -14.85
C TYR A 179 -8.38 -31.72 -15.73
N GLU A 180 -9.61 -31.57 -15.27
CA GLU A 180 -10.82 -31.72 -16.10
C GLU A 180 -10.83 -30.70 -17.24
N VAL A 181 -10.56 -29.43 -16.91
CA VAL A 181 -10.49 -28.34 -17.89
C VAL A 181 -9.37 -28.60 -18.91
N LEU A 182 -8.21 -29.08 -18.47
CA LEU A 182 -7.13 -29.44 -19.41
C LEU A 182 -7.55 -30.59 -20.35
N ARG A 183 -8.24 -31.62 -19.85
CA ARG A 183 -8.77 -32.70 -20.68
C ARG A 183 -9.81 -32.17 -21.68
N GLU A 184 -10.68 -31.24 -21.27
CA GLU A 184 -11.65 -30.60 -22.16
C GLU A 184 -10.94 -29.83 -23.29
N LEU A 185 -9.95 -28.98 -22.93
CA LEU A 185 -9.14 -28.24 -23.89
C LEU A 185 -8.43 -29.19 -24.89
N MET A 186 -7.93 -30.35 -24.43
CA MET A 186 -7.30 -31.35 -25.31
C MET A 186 -8.32 -31.99 -26.25
N ARG A 187 -9.53 -32.35 -25.76
CA ARG A 187 -10.61 -32.89 -26.62
C ARG A 187 -11.02 -31.87 -27.69
N LYS A 188 -11.05 -30.61 -27.37
CA LYS A 188 -11.31 -29.49 -28.31
C LYS A 188 -10.09 -29.17 -29.19
N SER A 189 -9.00 -29.93 -29.08
CA SER A 189 -7.74 -29.64 -29.78
C SER A 189 -7.16 -28.25 -29.48
N ALA A 190 -7.51 -27.64 -28.35
CA ALA A 190 -7.11 -26.32 -27.87
C ALA A 190 -5.90 -26.36 -26.91
N ALA A 191 -5.53 -27.53 -26.40
CA ALA A 191 -4.31 -27.73 -25.62
C ALA A 191 -3.57 -28.99 -26.10
N TYR A 192 -2.27 -29.06 -25.78
CA TYR A 192 -1.43 -30.19 -26.14
C TYR A 192 -0.31 -30.41 -25.13
N VAL A 193 0.16 -31.68 -25.07
CA VAL A 193 1.37 -32.04 -24.31
C VAL A 193 2.59 -31.89 -25.22
N CYS A 194 3.47 -30.98 -24.80
CA CYS A 194 4.73 -30.69 -25.49
C CYS A 194 5.89 -31.42 -24.81
N THR A 195 6.62 -32.23 -25.57
CA THR A 195 7.83 -32.95 -25.13
C THR A 195 9.09 -32.46 -25.85
N CYS A 196 9.05 -31.27 -26.44
CA CYS A 196 10.20 -30.66 -27.08
C CYS A 196 11.22 -30.18 -26.06
N ASP A 197 12.49 -30.13 -26.45
CA ASP A 197 13.52 -29.44 -25.70
C ASP A 197 13.12 -27.98 -25.43
N ASN A 198 13.28 -27.55 -24.22
CA ASN A 198 12.77 -26.23 -23.77
C ASN A 198 13.49 -25.06 -24.43
N GLU A 199 14.82 -25.18 -24.63
CA GLU A 199 15.60 -24.08 -25.24
C GLU A 199 15.30 -23.95 -26.73
N LYS A 200 15.19 -25.10 -27.42
CA LYS A 200 14.73 -25.12 -28.82
C LYS A 200 13.33 -24.52 -28.94
N TRP A 201 12.41 -24.96 -28.07
CA TRP A 201 11.03 -24.43 -28.09
C TRP A 201 10.97 -22.94 -27.85
N LYS A 202 11.75 -22.38 -26.92
CA LYS A 202 11.83 -20.92 -26.68
C LYS A 202 12.29 -20.16 -27.93
N LYS A 203 13.31 -20.67 -28.62
CA LYS A 203 13.82 -20.07 -29.87
C LYS A 203 12.79 -20.10 -30.98
N ASP A 204 12.12 -21.26 -31.19
CA ASP A 204 11.08 -21.43 -32.22
C ASP A 204 9.87 -20.54 -31.92
N LYS A 205 9.40 -20.51 -30.65
CA LYS A 205 8.33 -19.63 -30.18
C LYS A 205 8.62 -18.15 -30.43
N ALA A 206 9.83 -17.69 -30.16
CA ALA A 206 10.22 -16.30 -30.39
C ALA A 206 10.08 -15.90 -31.87
N LYS A 207 10.29 -16.87 -32.80
CA LYS A 207 10.13 -16.70 -34.25
C LYS A 207 8.72 -16.97 -34.75
N GLY A 208 7.75 -17.30 -33.89
CA GLY A 208 6.40 -17.69 -34.31
C GLY A 208 6.28 -19.11 -34.86
N ILE A 209 7.32 -19.95 -34.70
CA ILE A 209 7.35 -21.31 -35.26
C ILE A 209 6.68 -22.27 -34.27
N ALA A 210 5.60 -22.92 -34.72
CA ALA A 210 4.90 -23.94 -33.95
C ALA A 210 5.73 -25.22 -33.86
N CYS A 211 5.76 -25.87 -32.71
CA CYS A 211 6.42 -27.17 -32.57
C CYS A 211 5.54 -28.32 -33.08
N LYS A 212 6.18 -29.45 -33.45
CA LYS A 212 5.47 -30.66 -33.95
C LYS A 212 4.41 -31.20 -32.99
N CYS A 213 4.60 -31.01 -31.67
CA CYS A 213 3.64 -31.51 -30.68
C CYS A 213 2.28 -30.80 -30.76
N ARG A 214 2.21 -29.60 -31.33
CA ARG A 214 0.97 -28.82 -31.50
C ARG A 214 -0.03 -29.49 -32.41
N GLY A 215 0.44 -30.36 -33.34
CA GLY A 215 -0.38 -31.10 -34.28
C GLY A 215 -0.83 -32.49 -33.78
N LYS A 216 -0.50 -32.92 -32.56
CA LYS A 216 -0.95 -34.19 -32.00
C LYS A 216 -2.48 -34.28 -31.96
N SER A 217 -3.02 -35.51 -32.17
CA SER A 217 -4.45 -35.76 -31.98
C SER A 217 -4.91 -35.55 -30.53
N ALA A 218 -6.19 -35.34 -30.33
CA ALA A 218 -6.78 -35.20 -29.00
C ALA A 218 -6.46 -36.44 -28.13
N GLN A 219 -6.62 -37.66 -28.68
CA GLN A 219 -6.34 -38.88 -27.92
C GLN A 219 -4.87 -38.98 -27.51
N ALA A 220 -3.93 -38.72 -28.42
CA ALA A 220 -2.50 -38.74 -28.09
C ALA A 220 -2.13 -37.73 -26.99
N ASN A 221 -2.78 -36.56 -26.95
CA ASN A 221 -2.59 -35.59 -25.89
C ASN A 221 -3.17 -36.04 -24.54
N LEU A 222 -4.36 -36.69 -24.55
CA LEU A 222 -4.97 -37.26 -23.35
C LEU A 222 -4.10 -38.38 -22.76
N ASP A 223 -3.57 -39.26 -23.63
CA ASP A 223 -2.68 -40.35 -23.22
C ASP A 223 -1.36 -39.83 -22.64
N ASP A 224 -0.76 -38.81 -23.25
CA ASP A 224 0.44 -38.19 -22.75
C ASP A 224 0.17 -37.41 -21.45
N PHE A 225 -0.98 -36.78 -21.32
CA PHE A 225 -1.37 -36.11 -20.06
C PHE A 225 -1.57 -37.12 -18.92
N GLN A 226 -2.18 -38.29 -19.23
CA GLN A 226 -2.30 -39.35 -18.23
C GLN A 226 -0.93 -39.86 -17.77
N LYS A 227 0.04 -40.03 -18.70
CA LYS A 227 1.44 -40.36 -18.35
C LYS A 227 2.10 -39.29 -17.48
N MET A 228 1.77 -37.98 -17.68
CA MET A 228 2.25 -36.90 -16.78
C MET A 228 1.69 -37.10 -15.39
N LEU A 229 0.39 -37.35 -15.22
CA LEU A 229 -0.26 -37.57 -13.92
C LEU A 229 0.31 -38.81 -13.21
N GLU A 230 0.64 -39.87 -13.94
CA GLU A 230 1.27 -41.10 -13.44
C GLU A 230 2.79 -40.93 -13.18
N HIS A 231 3.34 -39.73 -13.37
CA HIS A 231 4.76 -39.43 -13.21
C HIS A 231 5.69 -40.29 -14.12
N ARG A 232 5.20 -40.70 -15.27
CA ARG A 232 6.03 -41.39 -16.29
C ARG A 232 6.95 -40.44 -17.05
N PHE A 233 6.66 -39.15 -17.01
CA PHE A 233 7.58 -38.07 -17.40
C PHE A 233 8.16 -37.40 -16.16
N ARG A 234 9.42 -36.97 -16.27
CA ARG A 234 10.11 -36.20 -15.24
C ARG A 234 10.01 -34.71 -15.52
N GLU A 235 10.43 -33.89 -14.54
CA GLU A 235 10.50 -32.44 -14.67
C GLU A 235 11.25 -32.05 -15.95
N SER A 236 10.74 -31.10 -16.71
CA SER A 236 11.23 -30.63 -18.01
C SER A 236 11.04 -31.56 -19.19
N GLN A 237 10.57 -32.80 -19.03
CA GLN A 237 10.33 -33.72 -20.13
C GLN A 237 8.99 -33.51 -20.82
N ALA A 238 7.99 -33.03 -20.08
CA ALA A 238 6.67 -32.75 -20.64
C ALA A 238 6.03 -31.52 -19.96
N VAL A 239 5.26 -30.77 -20.76
CA VAL A 239 4.53 -29.58 -20.30
C VAL A 239 3.22 -29.46 -21.09
N VAL A 240 2.13 -29.15 -20.42
CA VAL A 240 0.86 -28.81 -21.10
C VAL A 240 0.89 -27.38 -21.57
N ARG A 241 0.50 -27.12 -22.82
CA ARG A 241 0.37 -25.80 -23.42
C ARG A 241 -1.03 -25.57 -23.94
N VAL A 242 -1.55 -24.35 -23.75
CA VAL A 242 -2.77 -23.87 -24.40
C VAL A 242 -2.38 -23.23 -25.72
N LYS A 243 -3.10 -23.61 -26.79
CA LYS A 243 -2.90 -23.04 -28.11
C LYS A 243 -3.39 -21.61 -28.17
N THR A 244 -2.58 -20.77 -28.79
CA THR A 244 -2.90 -19.36 -29.05
C THR A 244 -2.49 -19.01 -30.47
N ASP A 245 -2.50 -17.73 -30.82
CA ASP A 245 -1.93 -17.27 -32.08
C ASP A 245 -0.40 -17.28 -32.02
N MET A 246 0.23 -18.11 -32.84
CA MET A 246 1.71 -18.17 -32.94
C MET A 246 2.31 -16.92 -33.61
N ASN A 247 1.50 -16.13 -34.33
CA ASN A 247 1.90 -14.85 -34.93
C ASN A 247 1.65 -13.65 -34.01
N HIS A 248 1.12 -13.87 -32.79
CA HIS A 248 0.87 -12.79 -31.85
C HIS A 248 2.14 -11.93 -31.66
N PRO A 249 2.07 -10.56 -31.67
CA PRO A 249 3.23 -9.69 -31.56
C PRO A 249 4.08 -9.95 -30.33
N ASP A 250 3.41 -10.23 -29.19
CA ASP A 250 4.09 -10.58 -27.95
C ASP A 250 4.34 -12.10 -27.87
N PRO A 251 5.62 -12.54 -27.92
CA PRO A 251 5.95 -13.95 -27.81
C PRO A 251 5.52 -14.58 -26.48
N SER A 252 5.29 -13.81 -25.42
CA SER A 252 4.86 -14.35 -24.11
C SER A 252 3.45 -14.95 -24.17
N ILE A 253 2.63 -14.48 -25.11
CA ILE A 253 1.24 -14.95 -25.33
C ILE A 253 1.22 -16.28 -26.11
N ARG A 254 2.19 -16.50 -27.01
CA ARG A 254 2.21 -17.67 -27.90
C ARG A 254 2.33 -18.97 -27.13
N ASP A 255 1.36 -19.85 -27.29
CA ASP A 255 1.28 -21.23 -26.73
C ASP A 255 1.85 -21.33 -25.31
N TRP A 256 1.28 -20.56 -24.38
CA TRP A 256 1.74 -20.49 -23.00
C TRP A 256 1.55 -21.83 -22.25
N TRP A 257 2.39 -22.09 -21.24
CA TRP A 257 2.30 -23.31 -20.46
C TRP A 257 1.18 -23.24 -19.41
N ALA A 258 0.35 -24.29 -19.36
CA ALA A 258 -0.79 -24.39 -18.47
C ALA A 258 -0.52 -25.29 -17.25
N ALA A 259 0.25 -26.36 -17.43
CA ALA A 259 0.65 -27.24 -16.34
C ALA A 259 2.03 -27.84 -16.62
N LYS A 260 2.79 -28.09 -15.59
CA LYS A 260 4.15 -28.67 -15.66
C LYS A 260 4.39 -29.70 -14.56
N ILE A 261 5.37 -30.57 -14.76
CA ILE A 261 5.82 -31.54 -13.77
C ILE A 261 6.80 -30.87 -12.81
N VAL A 262 6.68 -31.21 -11.54
CA VAL A 262 7.65 -30.88 -10.47
C VAL A 262 7.98 -32.17 -9.73
N ASP A 263 9.25 -32.60 -9.79
CA ASP A 263 9.68 -33.90 -9.24
C ASP A 263 9.75 -33.91 -7.70
N HIS A 264 10.09 -32.77 -7.10
CA HIS A 264 10.22 -32.64 -5.65
C HIS A 264 9.38 -31.47 -5.14
N PRO A 265 8.04 -31.59 -5.19
CA PRO A 265 7.17 -30.52 -4.73
C PRO A 265 7.18 -30.41 -3.20
N VAL A 266 7.26 -29.18 -2.68
CA VAL A 266 7.09 -28.90 -1.27
C VAL A 266 5.85 -28.03 -1.08
N HIS A 267 4.79 -28.65 -0.53
CA HIS A 267 3.52 -27.97 -0.34
C HIS A 267 2.82 -28.44 0.94
N PRO A 268 2.28 -27.53 1.77
CA PRO A 268 1.68 -27.90 3.07
C PRO A 268 0.38 -28.71 2.92
N ARG A 269 -0.38 -28.50 1.84
CA ARG A 269 -1.72 -29.09 1.63
C ARG A 269 -1.74 -30.22 0.58
N ARG A 270 -0.72 -30.34 -0.28
CA ARG A 270 -0.68 -31.33 -1.38
C ARG A 270 0.53 -32.24 -1.24
N LYS A 271 0.27 -33.54 -1.25
CA LYS A 271 1.30 -34.59 -1.25
C LYS A 271 1.09 -35.47 -2.49
N ASN A 272 2.14 -36.12 -2.94
CA ASN A 272 2.09 -37.09 -4.06
C ASN A 272 1.44 -36.52 -5.34
N THR A 273 1.70 -35.26 -5.62
CA THR A 273 1.17 -34.55 -6.80
C THR A 273 2.36 -34.08 -7.65
N TRP A 274 2.40 -34.51 -8.89
CA TRP A 274 3.51 -34.25 -9.82
C TRP A 274 3.20 -33.17 -10.84
N VAL A 275 1.95 -33.08 -11.30
CA VAL A 275 1.52 -32.11 -12.31
C VAL A 275 0.93 -30.89 -11.61
N TRP A 276 1.59 -29.74 -11.79
CA TRP A 276 1.22 -28.49 -11.12
C TRP A 276 0.64 -27.50 -12.12
N PRO A 277 -0.61 -27.06 -11.91
CA PRO A 277 -1.24 -26.03 -12.73
C PRO A 277 -0.50 -24.70 -12.66
N GLY A 278 -0.39 -24.02 -13.79
CA GLY A 278 0.18 -22.69 -13.85
C GLY A 278 -0.84 -21.61 -13.52
N TYR A 279 -0.33 -20.45 -13.16
CA TYR A 279 -1.14 -19.28 -12.76
C TYR A 279 -2.31 -19.00 -13.73
N ASN A 280 -2.02 -18.92 -15.05
CA ASN A 280 -3.05 -18.54 -16.02
C ASN A 280 -4.17 -19.57 -16.16
N LEU A 281 -3.87 -20.86 -15.98
CA LEU A 281 -4.88 -21.90 -15.93
C LEU A 281 -5.70 -21.81 -14.64
N ALA A 282 -5.03 -21.89 -13.49
CA ALA A 282 -5.71 -21.98 -12.21
C ALA A 282 -6.56 -20.73 -11.93
N ALA A 283 -5.98 -19.53 -12.09
CA ALA A 283 -6.70 -18.28 -11.89
C ALA A 283 -7.87 -18.11 -12.89
N GLY A 284 -7.66 -18.49 -14.16
CA GLY A 284 -8.72 -18.39 -15.17
C GLY A 284 -9.89 -19.34 -14.91
N VAL A 285 -9.62 -20.58 -14.54
CA VAL A 285 -10.67 -21.57 -14.21
C VAL A 285 -11.44 -21.13 -12.97
N ASP A 286 -10.73 -20.68 -11.95
CA ASP A 286 -11.38 -20.22 -10.71
C ASP A 286 -12.19 -18.95 -10.89
N ASP A 287 -11.70 -17.99 -11.68
CA ASP A 287 -12.46 -16.76 -11.97
C ASP A 287 -13.78 -17.09 -12.68
N TYR A 288 -13.81 -18.13 -13.54
CA TYR A 288 -15.04 -18.64 -14.16
C TYR A 288 -15.94 -19.37 -13.16
N ASP A 289 -15.42 -20.40 -12.48
CA ASP A 289 -16.21 -21.26 -11.59
C ASP A 289 -16.77 -20.50 -10.38
N MET A 290 -16.07 -19.46 -9.90
CA MET A 290 -16.49 -18.61 -8.80
C MET A 290 -17.35 -17.42 -9.26
N ASN A 291 -17.74 -17.37 -10.54
CA ASN A 291 -18.55 -16.31 -11.13
C ASN A 291 -17.99 -14.90 -10.86
N ILE A 292 -16.66 -14.74 -10.96
CA ILE A 292 -16.04 -13.44 -10.75
C ILE A 292 -16.54 -12.45 -11.80
N SER A 293 -17.15 -11.35 -11.33
CA SER A 293 -17.67 -10.28 -12.19
C SER A 293 -16.59 -9.26 -12.53
N LEU A 294 -15.73 -8.94 -11.54
CA LEU A 294 -14.67 -7.95 -11.69
C LEU A 294 -13.34 -8.44 -11.14
N ILE A 295 -12.33 -8.41 -11.99
CA ILE A 295 -10.93 -8.68 -11.67
C ILE A 295 -10.22 -7.35 -11.38
N LEU A 296 -9.66 -7.19 -10.18
CA LEU A 296 -8.84 -6.05 -9.79
C LEU A 296 -7.41 -6.55 -9.51
N ARG A 297 -6.44 -6.10 -10.30
CA ARG A 297 -5.03 -6.55 -10.18
C ARG A 297 -4.04 -5.54 -10.75
N GLY A 298 -2.76 -5.70 -10.45
CA GLY A 298 -1.70 -4.83 -10.93
C GLY A 298 -1.53 -4.89 -12.47
N GLN A 299 -1.08 -3.79 -13.07
CA GLN A 299 -0.83 -3.65 -14.51
C GLN A 299 0.13 -4.71 -15.08
N GLU A 300 1.03 -5.24 -14.27
CA GLU A 300 1.94 -6.33 -14.63
C GLU A 300 1.23 -7.63 -15.04
N HIS A 301 -0.05 -7.74 -14.70
CA HIS A 301 -0.88 -8.89 -15.06
C HIS A 301 -1.70 -8.67 -16.36
N ALA A 302 -1.54 -7.57 -17.09
CA ALA A 302 -2.28 -7.30 -18.31
C ALA A 302 -2.08 -8.41 -19.36
N GLN A 303 -0.83 -8.86 -19.58
CA GLN A 303 -0.53 -9.98 -20.49
C GLN A 303 -1.18 -11.30 -20.05
N ASN A 304 -1.46 -11.47 -18.77
CA ASN A 304 -2.14 -12.68 -18.28
C ASN A 304 -3.64 -12.66 -18.63
N ALA A 305 -4.26 -11.47 -18.75
CA ALA A 305 -5.62 -11.34 -19.26
C ALA A 305 -5.72 -11.93 -20.68
N THR A 306 -4.87 -11.46 -21.58
CA THR A 306 -4.83 -11.96 -22.96
C THR A 306 -4.63 -13.48 -23.05
N LYS A 307 -3.73 -14.04 -22.22
CA LYS A 307 -3.54 -15.51 -22.16
C LYS A 307 -4.79 -16.24 -21.71
N GLN A 308 -5.48 -15.71 -20.70
CA GLN A 308 -6.71 -16.28 -20.16
C GLN A 308 -7.87 -16.15 -21.16
N GLU A 309 -7.99 -15.02 -21.87
CA GLU A 309 -8.99 -14.81 -22.92
C GLU A 309 -8.92 -15.86 -24.03
N PHE A 310 -7.73 -16.27 -24.50
CA PHE A 310 -7.59 -17.38 -25.43
C PHE A 310 -8.16 -18.70 -24.87
N MET A 311 -7.91 -19.00 -23.60
CA MET A 311 -8.47 -20.19 -22.95
C MET A 311 -10.00 -20.09 -22.84
N TYR A 312 -10.54 -18.94 -22.49
CA TYR A 312 -11.97 -18.68 -22.40
C TYR A 312 -12.66 -18.83 -23.76
N GLN A 313 -12.05 -18.31 -24.83
CA GLN A 313 -12.55 -18.48 -26.20
C GLN A 313 -12.63 -19.97 -26.58
N HIS A 314 -11.61 -20.77 -26.28
CA HIS A 314 -11.62 -22.21 -26.54
C HIS A 314 -12.72 -22.98 -25.80
N LEU A 315 -13.04 -22.50 -24.58
CA LEU A 315 -14.05 -23.11 -23.71
C LEU A 315 -15.46 -22.54 -23.94
N SER A 316 -15.59 -21.49 -24.75
CA SER A 316 -16.82 -20.71 -24.93
C SER A 316 -17.31 -20.06 -23.62
N TRP A 317 -16.37 -19.63 -22.80
CA TRP A 317 -16.61 -18.91 -21.57
C TRP A 317 -16.57 -17.39 -21.81
N THR A 318 -17.28 -16.62 -20.98
CA THR A 318 -17.19 -15.15 -20.97
C THR A 318 -16.15 -14.70 -19.96
N TYR A 319 -15.15 -13.93 -20.42
CA TYR A 319 -14.09 -13.41 -19.54
C TYR A 319 -14.65 -12.29 -18.64
N PRO A 320 -14.33 -12.26 -17.34
CA PRO A 320 -14.77 -11.22 -16.43
C PRO A 320 -14.25 -9.83 -16.83
N HIS A 321 -14.94 -8.79 -16.41
CA HIS A 321 -14.38 -7.43 -16.51
C HIS A 321 -13.09 -7.32 -15.70
N ALA A 322 -12.10 -6.59 -16.22
CA ALA A 322 -10.81 -6.45 -15.57
C ALA A 322 -10.37 -4.98 -15.47
N ILE A 323 -9.97 -4.56 -14.29
CA ILE A 323 -9.34 -3.28 -14.05
C ILE A 323 -7.89 -3.54 -13.62
N HIS A 324 -6.95 -3.02 -14.41
CA HIS A 324 -5.54 -3.07 -14.11
C HIS A 324 -5.09 -1.74 -13.55
N PHE A 325 -4.54 -1.71 -12.33
CA PHE A 325 -4.06 -0.50 -11.69
C PHE A 325 -2.52 -0.50 -11.59
N GLY A 326 -1.93 0.70 -11.54
CA GLY A 326 -0.49 0.90 -11.41
C GLY A 326 0.05 0.37 -10.09
N ARG A 327 1.34 0.07 -10.06
CA ARG A 327 2.04 -0.40 -8.86
C ARG A 327 2.05 0.66 -7.78
N MET A 328 2.10 0.21 -6.54
CA MET A 328 2.23 1.07 -5.38
C MET A 328 3.60 0.84 -4.74
N ALA A 329 4.44 1.86 -4.77
CA ALA A 329 5.73 1.89 -4.08
C ALA A 329 5.65 2.80 -2.84
N THR A 330 6.56 2.60 -1.89
CA THR A 330 6.73 3.48 -0.71
C THR A 330 8.18 3.86 -0.57
N LYS A 331 8.46 5.12 -0.21
CA LYS A 331 9.79 5.52 0.25
C LYS A 331 9.85 5.30 1.77
N GLY A 332 10.97 4.76 2.25
CA GLY A 332 11.20 4.58 3.70
C GLY A 332 10.64 3.29 4.33
N LEU A 333 9.95 2.42 3.56
CA LEU A 333 9.50 1.11 4.02
C LEU A 333 9.93 0.01 3.05
N LEU A 334 10.42 -1.09 3.60
CA LEU A 334 10.82 -2.25 2.80
C LEU A 334 9.61 -3.13 2.47
N LEU A 335 9.28 -3.24 1.17
CA LEU A 335 8.18 -4.07 0.66
C LEU A 335 8.67 -5.32 -0.08
N SER A 336 9.90 -5.32 -0.58
CA SER A 336 10.42 -6.41 -1.43
C SER A 336 10.58 -7.71 -0.66
N LYS A 337 9.77 -8.73 -0.98
CA LYS A 337 9.85 -10.07 -0.39
C LYS A 337 11.27 -10.65 -0.43
N SER A 338 11.96 -10.55 -1.56
CA SER A 338 13.30 -11.11 -1.71
C SER A 338 14.30 -10.43 -0.78
N LYS A 339 14.23 -9.11 -0.63
CA LYS A 339 15.07 -8.35 0.30
C LYS A 339 14.72 -8.68 1.76
N ILE A 340 13.43 -8.76 2.10
CA ILE A 340 12.99 -9.16 3.46
C ILE A 340 13.53 -10.54 3.80
N ASN A 341 13.38 -11.52 2.91
CA ASN A 341 13.89 -12.87 3.14
C ASN A 341 15.42 -12.91 3.27
N ALA A 342 16.15 -12.12 2.47
CA ALA A 342 17.60 -12.03 2.58
C ALA A 342 18.03 -11.49 3.97
N LEU A 343 17.37 -10.44 4.46
CA LEU A 343 17.64 -9.87 5.79
C LEU A 343 17.21 -10.81 6.93
N MET A 344 16.14 -11.57 6.77
CA MET A 344 15.74 -12.61 7.74
C MET A 344 16.76 -13.75 7.79
N ASN A 345 17.24 -14.20 6.64
CA ASN A 345 18.28 -15.25 6.57
C ASN A 345 19.64 -14.78 7.13
N ALA A 346 19.95 -13.49 6.99
CA ALA A 346 21.13 -12.89 7.60
C ALA A 346 20.98 -12.63 9.12
N GLY A 347 19.78 -12.83 9.69
CA GLY A 347 19.49 -12.56 11.11
C GLY A 347 19.34 -11.07 11.44
N GLU A 348 19.34 -10.19 10.45
CA GLU A 348 19.17 -8.73 10.63
C GLU A 348 17.72 -8.34 10.96
N ILE A 349 16.76 -9.14 10.53
CA ILE A 349 15.34 -9.02 10.83
C ILE A 349 14.86 -10.30 11.48
N LYS A 350 14.20 -10.18 12.64
CA LYS A 350 13.72 -11.33 13.42
C LYS A 350 12.29 -11.77 13.09
N GLY A 351 11.50 -10.87 12.50
CA GLY A 351 10.09 -11.14 12.20
C GLY A 351 9.50 -10.13 11.23
N TYR A 352 8.28 -10.44 10.78
CA TYR A 352 7.54 -9.57 9.85
C TYR A 352 6.96 -8.30 10.52
N ASP A 353 7.13 -8.15 11.82
CA ASP A 353 6.72 -7.01 12.65
C ASP A 353 7.85 -5.99 12.87
N ASP A 354 9.01 -6.17 12.21
CA ASP A 354 10.12 -5.23 12.27
C ASP A 354 9.70 -3.84 11.75
N PRO A 355 9.95 -2.75 12.50
CA PRO A 355 9.45 -1.41 12.16
C PRO A 355 9.93 -0.85 10.82
N ARG A 356 11.00 -1.40 10.24
CA ARG A 356 11.53 -1.05 8.91
C ARG A 356 10.67 -1.58 7.75
N LEU A 357 9.76 -2.54 8.03
CA LEU A 357 8.97 -3.22 7.02
C LEU A 357 7.65 -2.50 6.73
N GLY A 358 7.23 -2.55 5.47
CA GLY A 358 5.90 -2.12 5.05
C GLY A 358 4.85 -3.24 5.08
N THR A 359 5.03 -4.26 5.92
CA THR A 359 4.02 -5.29 6.19
C THR A 359 2.92 -4.73 7.07
N LEU A 360 1.69 -5.25 6.94
CA LEU A 360 0.59 -4.79 7.78
C LEU A 360 0.82 -5.09 9.26
N ILE A 361 1.48 -6.20 9.56
CA ILE A 361 1.87 -6.57 10.92
C ILE A 361 2.79 -5.50 11.52
N ALA A 362 3.80 -5.03 10.77
CA ALA A 362 4.73 -3.99 11.23
C ALA A 362 4.01 -2.63 11.40
N LEU A 363 3.19 -2.24 10.44
CA LEU A 363 2.43 -0.99 10.51
C LEU A 363 1.47 -0.96 11.68
N ARG A 364 0.74 -2.06 11.91
CA ARG A 364 -0.14 -2.21 13.09
C ARG A 364 0.65 -2.14 14.40
N ARG A 365 1.81 -2.80 14.47
CA ARG A 365 2.70 -2.73 15.62
C ARG A 365 3.17 -1.30 15.87
N ARG A 366 3.58 -0.57 14.83
CA ARG A 366 3.96 0.85 14.91
C ARG A 366 2.81 1.80 15.30
N GLY A 367 1.57 1.34 15.28
CA GLY A 367 0.42 2.15 15.66
C GLY A 367 -0.23 2.91 14.51
N PHE A 368 -0.08 2.46 13.26
CA PHE A 368 -0.89 3.00 12.18
C PHE A 368 -2.33 2.50 12.27
N SER A 369 -3.27 3.41 12.07
CA SER A 369 -4.70 3.09 12.01
C SER A 369 -5.04 2.41 10.68
N PRO A 370 -5.90 1.37 10.69
CA PRO A 370 -6.40 0.78 9.45
C PRO A 370 -7.14 1.81 8.58
N ASN A 371 -7.87 2.74 9.18
CA ASN A 371 -8.58 3.80 8.46
C ASN A 371 -7.63 4.76 7.74
N ALA A 372 -6.48 5.09 8.34
CA ALA A 372 -5.45 5.90 7.69
C ALA A 372 -4.93 5.22 6.41
N ILE A 373 -4.65 3.92 6.48
CA ILE A 373 -4.21 3.12 5.34
C ILE A 373 -5.32 3.04 4.26
N LYS A 374 -6.56 2.78 4.67
CA LYS A 374 -7.71 2.75 3.77
C LYS A 374 -7.87 4.05 3.01
N LYS A 375 -7.93 5.18 3.72
CA LYS A 375 -8.09 6.52 3.12
C LYS A 375 -6.98 6.80 2.11
N MET A 376 -5.73 6.51 2.47
CA MET A 376 -4.58 6.69 1.59
C MET A 376 -4.69 5.86 0.30
N VAL A 377 -5.10 4.60 0.41
CA VAL A 377 -5.20 3.69 -0.75
C VAL A 377 -6.41 4.02 -1.62
N LEU A 378 -7.56 4.32 -1.01
CA LEU A 378 -8.77 4.69 -1.75
C LEU A 378 -8.62 6.01 -2.51
N GLU A 379 -7.81 6.95 -2.00
CA GLU A 379 -7.49 8.17 -2.72
C GLU A 379 -6.71 7.90 -4.03
N LEU A 380 -5.93 6.83 -4.10
CA LEU A 380 -5.28 6.41 -5.35
C LEU A 380 -6.30 5.86 -6.37
N GLY A 381 -7.41 5.29 -5.88
CA GLY A 381 -8.46 4.69 -6.71
C GLY A 381 -7.93 3.62 -7.67
N VAL A 382 -8.55 3.53 -8.84
CA VAL A 382 -8.24 2.55 -9.91
C VAL A 382 -7.30 3.10 -10.98
N ASN A 383 -6.47 4.10 -10.67
CA ASN A 383 -5.55 4.71 -11.62
C ASN A 383 -4.52 3.67 -12.13
N THR A 384 -4.27 3.66 -13.44
CA THR A 384 -3.31 2.77 -14.10
C THR A 384 -1.86 3.21 -13.94
N ASN A 385 -1.60 4.46 -13.55
CA ASN A 385 -0.26 4.95 -13.33
C ASN A 385 0.34 4.40 -12.02
N ASP A 386 1.64 4.13 -12.05
CA ASP A 386 2.39 3.79 -10.84
C ASP A 386 2.35 4.97 -9.85
N ALA A 387 2.15 4.66 -8.59
CA ALA A 387 2.08 5.65 -7.51
C ALA A 387 3.15 5.39 -6.45
N THR A 388 3.88 6.42 -6.08
CA THR A 388 4.75 6.37 -4.91
C THR A 388 4.04 7.02 -3.73
N LEU A 389 3.80 6.25 -2.69
CA LEU A 389 3.23 6.75 -1.44
C LEU A 389 4.30 7.48 -0.63
N SER A 390 4.01 8.71 -0.23
CA SER A 390 4.78 9.41 0.79
C SER A 390 4.35 8.92 2.18
N LEU A 391 5.32 8.63 3.04
CA LEU A 391 5.04 8.36 4.45
C LEU A 391 4.42 9.59 5.14
N ASP A 392 4.80 10.80 4.74
CA ASP A 392 4.22 12.02 5.29
C ASP A 392 2.70 12.07 5.08
N LYS A 393 2.23 11.60 3.92
CA LYS A 393 0.80 11.50 3.65
C LYS A 393 0.12 10.48 4.57
N LEU A 394 0.74 9.32 4.77
CA LEU A 394 0.26 8.32 5.71
C LEU A 394 0.25 8.87 7.14
N TYR A 395 1.30 9.59 7.55
CA TYR A 395 1.38 10.26 8.86
C TYR A 395 0.24 11.26 9.05
N ASN A 396 -0.05 12.09 8.05
CA ASN A 396 -1.14 13.07 8.11
C ASN A 396 -2.52 12.40 8.27
N PHE A 397 -2.79 11.32 7.54
CA PHE A 397 -4.03 10.55 7.73
C PHE A 397 -4.06 9.92 9.13
N ASN A 398 -2.94 9.30 9.54
CA ASN A 398 -2.86 8.61 10.81
C ASN A 398 -3.04 9.56 12.00
N GLN A 399 -2.42 10.74 11.94
CA GLN A 399 -2.55 11.76 12.99
C GLN A 399 -4.00 12.15 13.25
N LYS A 400 -4.81 12.31 12.19
CA LYS A 400 -6.24 12.61 12.32
C LYS A 400 -7.01 11.48 13.00
N GLU A 401 -6.66 10.23 12.70
CA GLU A 401 -7.33 9.04 13.25
C GLU A 401 -6.99 8.81 14.73
N ILE A 402 -5.75 9.11 15.15
CA ILE A 402 -5.30 8.81 16.51
C ILE A 402 -5.36 10.02 17.47
N ALA A 403 -5.66 11.22 16.96
CA ALA A 403 -5.55 12.50 17.71
C ALA A 403 -6.20 12.49 19.09
N SER A 404 -7.39 11.88 19.23
CA SER A 404 -8.12 11.79 20.50
C SER A 404 -7.49 10.83 21.53
N ARG A 405 -6.53 9.99 21.10
CA ARG A 405 -5.85 9.00 21.92
C ARG A 405 -4.41 9.37 22.25
N VAL A 406 -3.94 10.54 21.79
CA VAL A 406 -2.56 11.00 22.02
C VAL A 406 -2.47 11.76 23.31
N ASN A 407 -1.65 11.27 24.24
CA ASN A 407 -1.34 11.90 25.50
C ASN A 407 -0.04 12.71 25.35
N ARG A 408 -0.04 13.97 25.74
CA ARG A 408 1.19 14.77 25.80
C ARG A 408 1.95 14.46 27.08
N ILE A 409 3.18 13.99 26.93
CA ILE A 409 4.07 13.59 28.04
C ILE A 409 5.44 14.23 27.78
N ASP A 410 6.05 14.78 28.82
CA ASP A 410 7.40 15.34 28.71
C ASP A 410 8.46 14.23 28.71
N TYR A 411 9.43 14.35 27.80
CA TYR A 411 10.56 13.44 27.59
C TYR A 411 11.87 14.07 28.07
N PHE A 412 12.70 13.28 28.71
CA PHE A 412 13.99 13.67 29.25
C PHE A 412 15.06 12.68 28.80
N GLU A 413 15.95 13.12 27.91
CA GLU A 413 17.05 12.29 27.46
C GLU A 413 18.11 12.15 28.55
N LYS A 414 18.46 13.26 29.17
CA LYS A 414 19.43 13.35 30.26
C LYS A 414 18.81 14.09 31.45
N PRO A 415 18.03 13.42 32.30
CA PRO A 415 17.32 14.08 33.36
C PRO A 415 18.28 14.69 34.41
N VAL A 416 18.05 15.95 34.76
CA VAL A 416 18.75 16.67 35.79
C VAL A 416 17.77 17.03 36.89
N LYS A 417 18.14 16.74 38.12
CA LYS A 417 17.36 17.06 39.31
C LYS A 417 17.64 18.50 39.73
N LEU A 418 16.59 19.31 39.84
CA LEU A 418 16.68 20.68 40.35
C LEU A 418 15.97 20.78 41.71
N ALA A 419 16.68 21.19 42.74
CA ALA A 419 16.05 21.59 43.98
C ALA A 419 15.44 22.99 43.81
N MET A 420 14.23 23.20 44.34
CA MET A 420 13.54 24.48 44.28
C MET A 420 13.92 25.33 45.49
N ASP A 421 14.32 26.58 45.25
CA ASP A 421 14.64 27.57 46.30
C ASP A 421 13.63 28.70 46.23
N ALA A 422 13.09 29.06 47.39
CA ALA A 422 12.10 30.13 47.58
C ALA A 422 10.83 29.97 46.70
N ALA A 423 10.45 28.71 46.39
CA ALA A 423 9.26 28.45 45.60
C ALA A 423 7.96 28.83 46.33
N PRO A 424 6.90 29.25 45.61
CA PRO A 424 5.58 29.52 46.19
C PRO A 424 5.03 28.31 46.95
N VAL A 425 4.16 28.56 47.93
CA VAL A 425 3.47 27.54 48.71
C VAL A 425 2.74 26.57 47.76
N ASN A 426 2.78 25.26 48.03
CA ASN A 426 2.24 24.18 47.19
C ASN A 426 2.99 23.91 45.90
N SER A 427 4.18 24.46 45.72
CA SER A 427 5.06 24.10 44.60
C SER A 427 5.89 22.84 44.93
N PRO A 428 6.32 22.05 43.93
CA PRO A 428 7.22 20.94 44.20
C PRO A 428 8.57 21.40 44.73
N ASN A 429 9.10 20.71 45.76
CA ASN A 429 10.42 20.99 46.31
C ASN A 429 11.58 20.60 45.38
N VAL A 430 11.30 19.71 44.46
CA VAL A 430 12.25 19.15 43.49
C VAL A 430 11.55 18.90 42.17
N VAL A 431 12.21 19.23 41.08
CA VAL A 431 11.75 18.91 39.72
C VAL A 431 12.86 18.26 38.91
N TRP A 432 12.46 17.48 37.95
CA TRP A 432 13.34 16.93 36.94
C TRP A 432 13.16 17.70 35.65
N VAL A 433 14.26 18.02 34.97
CA VAL A 433 14.29 18.69 33.66
C VAL A 433 15.26 18.01 32.73
N ASP A 434 15.14 18.21 31.42
CA ASP A 434 16.14 17.71 30.48
C ASP A 434 17.43 18.54 30.55
N GLY A 435 18.55 17.86 30.78
CA GLY A 435 19.86 18.50 30.94
C GLY A 435 20.38 19.13 29.66
N THR A 436 20.02 18.58 28.48
CA THR A 436 20.39 19.16 27.20
C THR A 436 19.69 20.50 27.01
N ARG A 437 18.39 20.56 27.30
CA ARG A 437 17.60 21.79 27.22
C ARG A 437 18.05 22.81 28.29
N LEU A 438 18.33 22.32 29.49
CA LEU A 438 18.83 23.15 30.57
C LEU A 438 20.14 23.86 30.19
N ASN A 439 21.08 23.14 29.59
CA ASN A 439 22.36 23.68 29.12
C ASN A 439 22.20 24.76 28.04
N GLN A 440 21.17 24.68 27.20
CA GLN A 440 20.89 25.70 26.18
C GLN A 440 20.39 27.03 26.79
N VAL A 441 19.77 26.99 27.95
CA VAL A 441 19.08 28.12 28.55
C VAL A 441 19.63 28.53 29.92
N LYS A 442 20.68 27.88 30.44
CA LYS A 442 21.24 28.12 31.79
C LYS A 442 21.73 29.56 32.03
N ASP A 443 22.19 30.22 30.96
CA ASP A 443 22.72 31.58 31.02
C ASP A 443 21.61 32.64 30.80
N ALA A 444 20.36 32.22 30.56
CA ALA A 444 19.24 33.13 30.50
C ALA A 444 18.98 33.77 31.88
N PRO A 445 18.61 35.06 31.94
CA PRO A 445 18.34 35.74 33.20
C PRO A 445 17.21 35.07 33.99
N LYS A 446 16.24 34.48 33.31
CA LYS A 446 15.19 33.62 33.87
C LYS A 446 14.71 32.62 32.83
N VAL A 447 14.22 31.47 33.28
CA VAL A 447 13.58 30.42 32.47
C VAL A 447 12.23 30.08 33.08
N ARG A 448 11.25 29.73 32.23
CA ARG A 448 9.92 29.33 32.69
C ARG A 448 9.83 27.82 32.80
N LEU A 449 9.49 27.30 33.96
CA LEU A 449 9.03 25.92 34.08
C LEU A 449 7.61 25.84 33.48
N ARG A 450 7.40 24.95 32.53
CA ARG A 450 6.14 24.86 31.76
C ARG A 450 4.92 24.80 32.67
N HIS A 451 3.97 25.70 32.48
CA HIS A 451 2.74 25.82 33.28
C HIS A 451 2.94 26.17 34.77
N LEU A 452 4.16 26.51 35.18
CA LEU A 452 4.44 26.98 36.53
C LEU A 452 4.82 28.49 36.52
N PHE A 453 6.01 28.78 36.92
CA PHE A 453 6.55 30.13 37.14
C PHE A 453 7.97 30.26 36.57
N ASN A 454 8.52 31.44 36.64
CA ASN A 454 9.87 31.72 36.19
C ASN A 454 10.87 31.46 37.32
N VAL A 455 11.98 30.83 36.96
CA VAL A 455 13.08 30.54 37.87
C VAL A 455 14.40 31.00 37.27
N LYS A 456 15.36 31.32 38.12
CA LYS A 456 16.77 31.51 37.78
C LYS A 456 17.53 30.24 38.14
N ILE A 457 18.25 29.66 37.16
CA ILE A 457 19.10 28.52 37.42
C ILE A 457 20.43 28.99 37.99
N GLN A 458 20.84 28.40 39.11
CA GLN A 458 22.08 28.72 39.79
C GLN A 458 22.90 27.47 40.08
N PRO A 459 24.21 27.47 39.86
CA PRO A 459 25.06 26.39 40.28
C PRO A 459 25.12 26.31 41.80
N LYS A 460 24.99 25.12 42.38
CA LYS A 460 25.17 24.86 43.81
C LYS A 460 25.83 23.49 43.99
N GLY A 461 27.14 23.51 44.27
CA GLY A 461 27.92 22.29 44.39
C GLY A 461 27.84 21.43 43.09
N ASN A 462 27.56 20.16 43.23
CA ASN A 462 27.45 19.22 42.12
C ASN A 462 26.07 19.19 41.41
N ALA A 463 25.08 19.96 41.89
CA ALA A 463 23.74 20.00 41.31
C ALA A 463 23.23 21.44 41.21
N PRO A 464 22.61 21.85 40.10
CA PRO A 464 21.99 23.16 39.96
C PRO A 464 20.74 23.28 40.84
N ILE A 465 20.42 24.51 41.24
CA ILE A 465 19.16 24.85 41.91
C ILE A 465 18.34 25.81 41.05
N ALA A 466 17.02 25.74 41.21
CA ALA A 466 16.08 26.66 40.57
C ALA A 466 15.48 27.59 41.60
N ARG A 467 15.89 28.88 41.59
CA ARG A 467 15.34 29.89 42.48
C ARG A 467 14.15 30.59 41.85
N PHE A 468 13.05 30.66 42.54
CA PHE A 468 11.87 31.41 42.11
C PHE A 468 12.20 32.88 41.83
N VAL A 469 11.64 33.43 40.75
CA VAL A 469 11.79 34.82 40.33
C VAL A 469 10.43 35.51 40.33
N ASP A 470 9.53 35.09 39.48
CA ASP A 470 8.19 35.67 39.33
C ASP A 470 7.26 34.67 38.59
N ALA A 471 5.97 35.02 38.47
CA ALA A 471 4.98 34.23 37.73
C ALA A 471 4.53 34.90 36.42
N GLU A 472 5.15 36.00 36.01
CA GLU A 472 4.76 36.79 34.85
C GLU A 472 4.97 35.99 33.54
N LYS A 473 3.98 36.06 32.66
CA LYS A 473 4.09 35.50 31.32
C LYS A 473 4.80 36.51 30.41
N GLY A 474 5.87 36.10 29.77
CA GLY A 474 6.65 36.95 28.87
C GLY A 474 7.43 36.08 27.87
N ASP A 475 8.26 36.71 27.06
CA ASP A 475 9.19 36.01 26.15
C ASP A 475 10.38 35.45 26.96
N VAL A 476 10.13 34.31 27.59
CA VAL A 476 11.08 33.61 28.47
C VAL A 476 11.23 32.17 27.95
N PRO A 477 12.46 31.64 27.83
CA PRO A 477 12.67 30.25 27.45
C PRO A 477 11.88 29.30 28.36
N ILE A 478 11.15 28.37 27.73
CA ILE A 478 10.31 27.38 28.42
C ILE A 478 11.08 26.07 28.54
N VAL A 479 11.07 25.49 29.74
CA VAL A 479 11.66 24.18 30.05
C VAL A 479 10.56 23.25 30.55
N ALA A 480 10.47 22.09 29.96
CA ALA A 480 9.62 21.00 30.44
C ALA A 480 10.16 20.43 31.75
N TRP A 481 9.27 20.01 32.62
CA TRP A 481 9.64 19.48 33.94
C TRP A 481 8.67 18.37 34.37
N ALA A 482 9.13 17.50 35.28
CA ALA A 482 8.31 16.51 35.97
C ALA A 482 8.69 16.43 37.45
N GLU A 483 7.73 16.12 38.31
CA GLU A 483 7.99 15.87 39.74
C GLU A 483 8.62 14.46 39.92
N ARG A 484 8.17 13.51 39.13
CA ARG A 484 8.68 12.14 39.09
C ARG A 484 8.93 11.72 37.64
N ILE A 485 9.98 10.97 37.41
CA ILE A 485 10.32 10.41 36.10
C ILE A 485 10.29 8.90 36.15
N ARG A 486 10.07 8.30 34.96
CA ARG A 486 10.02 6.87 34.72
C ARG A 486 10.91 6.52 33.54
N GLU A 487 11.63 5.42 33.62
CA GLU A 487 12.42 4.92 32.49
C GLU A 487 11.52 4.54 31.30
N ILE A 488 11.99 4.87 30.12
CA ILE A 488 11.37 4.45 28.88
C ILE A 488 12.40 3.91 27.89
N ALA A 489 11.95 3.00 27.03
CA ALA A 489 12.69 2.57 25.85
C ALA A 489 11.81 2.75 24.63
N ILE A 490 12.31 3.45 23.62
CA ILE A 490 11.60 3.73 22.36
C ILE A 490 12.31 2.97 21.23
N ILE A 491 11.59 2.06 20.59
CA ILE A 491 12.03 1.42 19.37
C ILE A 491 11.76 2.39 18.23
N LEU A 492 12.80 2.83 17.52
CA LEU A 492 12.69 3.75 16.39
C LEU A 492 12.31 3.02 15.10
N ASP A 493 12.03 3.78 14.06
CA ASP A 493 11.65 3.26 12.75
C ASP A 493 12.79 2.55 11.99
N ASP A 494 14.05 2.79 12.38
CA ASP A 494 15.24 2.05 11.94
C ASP A 494 15.52 0.78 12.78
N ASN A 495 14.63 0.48 13.74
CA ASN A 495 14.76 -0.59 14.74
C ASN A 495 15.85 -0.37 15.80
N SER A 496 16.47 0.78 15.87
CA SER A 496 17.32 1.15 17.00
C SER A 496 16.49 1.42 18.24
N VAL A 497 17.11 1.37 19.42
CA VAL A 497 16.43 1.63 20.70
C VAL A 497 17.01 2.87 21.32
N ARG A 498 16.15 3.87 21.55
CA ARG A 498 16.47 5.07 22.33
C ARG A 498 15.97 4.90 23.76
N ASN A 499 16.89 4.92 24.71
CA ASN A 499 16.55 4.92 26.13
C ASN A 499 16.47 6.36 26.63
N GLY A 500 15.64 6.59 27.65
CA GLY A 500 15.47 7.89 28.28
C GLY A 500 14.47 7.81 29.43
N PHE A 501 13.94 8.95 29.79
CA PHE A 501 12.96 9.08 30.88
C PHE A 501 11.78 9.93 30.41
N ALA A 502 10.62 9.69 30.99
CA ALA A 502 9.42 10.50 30.77
C ALA A 502 8.79 10.87 32.12
N ASP A 503 7.90 11.87 32.11
CA ASP A 503 7.04 12.13 33.28
C ASP A 503 6.37 10.80 33.70
N ALA A 504 6.41 10.49 34.97
CA ALA A 504 5.87 9.25 35.54
C ALA A 504 4.38 9.02 35.24
N LYS A 505 3.64 10.06 34.85
CA LYS A 505 2.26 9.94 34.33
C LYS A 505 2.13 9.00 33.14
N ILE A 506 3.22 8.74 32.41
CA ILE A 506 3.22 7.76 31.31
C ILE A 506 2.76 6.37 31.77
N ALA A 507 2.96 6.02 33.03
CA ALA A 507 2.50 4.74 33.59
C ALA A 507 0.96 4.58 33.56
N GLN A 508 0.22 5.69 33.47
CA GLN A 508 -1.24 5.71 33.40
C GLN A 508 -1.76 5.59 31.96
N VAL A 509 -0.90 5.76 30.96
CA VAL A 509 -1.28 5.59 29.55
C VAL A 509 -1.43 4.11 29.25
N LYS A 510 -2.58 3.73 28.68
CA LYS A 510 -2.88 2.32 28.36
C LYS A 510 -1.97 1.80 27.27
N THR A 511 -1.68 0.52 27.31
CA THR A 511 -1.09 -0.21 26.16
C THR A 511 -1.96 0.02 24.93
N ASP A 512 -1.33 0.16 23.77
CA ASP A 512 -1.91 0.52 22.47
C ASP A 512 -2.41 1.96 22.32
N ASP A 513 -2.36 2.80 23.38
CA ASP A 513 -2.55 4.24 23.25
C ASP A 513 -1.23 4.95 22.92
N TYR A 514 -1.31 6.24 22.68
CA TYR A 514 -0.20 7.03 22.13
C TYR A 514 0.28 8.09 23.09
N VAL A 515 1.56 8.38 22.99
CA VAL A 515 2.20 9.53 23.66
C VAL A 515 2.90 10.38 22.62
N SER A 516 2.82 11.69 22.78
CA SER A 516 3.56 12.67 21.98
C SER A 516 4.68 13.26 22.85
N PHE A 517 5.90 13.21 22.33
CA PHE A 517 7.08 13.81 22.93
C PHE A 517 7.56 14.97 22.07
N ASP A 518 7.77 16.14 22.70
CA ASP A 518 8.30 17.31 22.00
C ASP A 518 9.69 17.00 21.40
N GLY A 519 9.85 17.28 20.10
CA GLY A 519 11.10 17.06 19.35
C GLY A 519 11.41 15.60 18.97
N LEU A 520 10.55 14.65 19.35
CA LEU A 520 10.70 13.25 18.94
C LEU A 520 9.54 12.78 18.06
N GLY A 521 8.30 13.20 18.37
CA GLY A 521 7.10 12.77 17.66
C GLY A 521 6.18 11.87 18.48
N ILE A 522 5.31 11.12 17.80
CA ILE A 522 4.29 10.26 18.40
C ILE A 522 4.80 8.82 18.48
N CYS A 523 4.65 8.22 19.67
CA CYS A 523 4.97 6.84 19.94
C CYS A 523 3.74 6.09 20.45
N LYS A 524 3.59 4.81 20.07
CA LYS A 524 2.59 3.92 20.66
C LYS A 524 3.18 3.23 21.88
N VAL A 525 2.41 3.11 22.96
CA VAL A 525 2.80 2.33 24.14
C VAL A 525 2.67 0.85 23.82
N GLU A 526 3.79 0.13 23.78
CA GLU A 526 3.85 -1.29 23.43
C GLU A 526 3.68 -2.17 24.67
N LYS A 527 4.27 -1.74 25.80
CA LYS A 527 4.22 -2.48 27.06
C LYS A 527 4.45 -1.56 28.26
N GLN A 528 3.74 -1.84 29.34
CA GLN A 528 3.94 -1.22 30.65
C GLN A 528 4.44 -2.30 31.64
N ASP A 529 5.69 -2.20 32.06
CA ASP A 529 6.25 -3.04 33.13
C ASP A 529 6.20 -2.26 34.47
N ALA A 530 6.60 -2.83 35.60
CA ALA A 530 6.55 -2.18 36.91
C ALA A 530 7.33 -0.86 36.93
N ASP A 531 8.56 -0.85 36.40
CA ASP A 531 9.49 0.27 36.50
C ASP A 531 9.77 0.95 35.16
N ARG A 532 9.36 0.37 34.02
CA ARG A 532 9.70 0.83 32.69
C ARG A 532 8.53 0.74 31.73
N SER A 533 8.47 1.73 30.80
CA SER A 533 7.54 1.69 29.66
C SER A 533 8.31 1.44 28.37
N ARG A 534 7.79 0.52 27.52
CA ARG A 534 8.32 0.28 26.19
C ARG A 534 7.37 0.84 25.14
N LEU A 535 7.94 1.61 24.26
CA LEU A 535 7.23 2.32 23.20
C LEU A 535 7.80 1.97 21.84
N ILE A 536 7.00 2.20 20.81
CA ILE A 536 7.45 2.14 19.42
C ILE A 536 7.08 3.42 18.70
N PHE A 537 8.04 3.95 17.94
CA PHE A 537 7.85 5.17 17.17
C PHE A 537 6.83 4.96 16.05
N THR A 538 5.81 5.77 16.04
CA THR A 538 4.74 5.76 15.05
C THR A 538 5.05 6.73 13.92
N GLN A 539 5.25 8.00 14.26
CA GLN A 539 5.41 9.09 13.29
C GLN A 539 6.02 10.34 13.96
N PRO A 540 6.67 11.26 13.17
CA PRO A 540 7.22 12.51 13.66
C PRO A 540 6.19 13.47 14.21
#